data_aaaa2bbd720a7a0e29011057c1a1b773
#
_entry.id   aaaa2bbd720a7a0e29011057c1a1b773
#
_cell.length_a   1.000
_cell.length_b   1.000
_cell.length_c   1.000
_cell.angle_alpha   90.00
_cell.angle_beta   90.00
_cell.angle_gamma   90.00
#
_symmetry.space_group_name_H-M   'P 1'
#
loop_
_entity.id
_entity.type
_entity.pdbx_description
1 polymer ?
#
loop_
_entity_poly.entity_id
_entity_poly.type
_entity_poly.pdbx_seq_one_letter_code
_entity_poly.pdbx_strand_id
1 'polypeptide(L)'
;MLIAIISDIHDRRDHLATVLDQVSGADLLICCGDLCSPFIVVQLGEGFRRPIHVVFGNNDGDLFRISQQANRFSHLTLHGEFAELTCDGKRIAVNHFPEIARALAAFDRYDLVCYGHDHQH
;
A
#
# COMPACT_ATOMS: atom_id res chain seq x y z
N MET A 1 16.55 -0.74 7.13
CA MET A 1 15.53 -1.09 6.11
C MET A 1 14.92 0.21 5.57
N LEU A 2 14.86 0.32 4.25
CA LEU A 2 14.22 1.45 3.58
C LEU A 2 12.82 1.03 3.12
N ILE A 3 11.81 1.75 3.58
CA ILE A 3 10.39 1.47 3.28
C ILE A 3 9.84 2.60 2.43
N ALA A 4 9.27 2.27 1.28
CA ALA A 4 8.56 3.22 0.44
C ALA A 4 7.07 3.13 0.74
N ILE A 5 6.41 4.28 0.84
CA ILE A 5 4.98 4.37 1.15
C ILE A 5 4.31 5.19 0.06
N ILE A 6 3.30 4.62 -0.59
CA ILE A 6 2.52 5.28 -1.63
C ILE A 6 1.03 5.12 -1.36
N SER A 7 0.21 6.00 -1.92
CA SER A 7 -1.25 5.88 -1.86
C SER A 7 -1.91 6.74 -2.94
N ASP A 8 -3.23 6.55 -3.10
CA ASP A 8 -4.09 7.42 -3.92
C ASP A 8 -3.63 7.52 -5.38
N ILE A 9 -3.30 6.36 -5.97
CA ILE A 9 -2.80 6.26 -7.34
C ILE A 9 -3.90 6.59 -8.36
N HIS A 10 -5.15 6.20 -8.10
CA HIS A 10 -6.34 6.53 -8.90
C HIS A 10 -6.15 6.24 -10.40
N ASP A 11 -5.68 5.04 -10.74
CA ASP A 11 -5.49 4.56 -12.12
C ASP A 11 -4.48 5.36 -12.97
N ARG A 12 -3.59 6.11 -12.35
CA ARG A 12 -2.59 6.92 -13.06
C ARG A 12 -1.33 6.09 -13.34
N ARG A 13 -1.38 5.30 -14.42
CA ARG A 13 -0.32 4.34 -14.75
C ARG A 13 1.04 4.98 -15.03
N ASP A 14 1.04 6.12 -15.71
CA ASP A 14 2.27 6.84 -16.03
C ASP A 14 2.93 7.42 -14.78
N HIS A 15 2.12 7.97 -13.89
CA HIS A 15 2.59 8.47 -12.60
C HIS A 15 3.15 7.33 -11.75
N LEU A 16 2.46 6.20 -11.72
CA LEU A 16 2.92 5.03 -10.96
C LEU A 16 4.25 4.51 -11.51
N ALA A 17 4.42 4.46 -12.84
CA ALA A 17 5.68 4.02 -13.44
C ALA A 17 6.85 4.89 -12.96
N THR A 18 6.66 6.21 -12.91
CA THR A 18 7.67 7.14 -12.41
C THR A 18 8.00 6.90 -10.94
N VAL A 19 6.96 6.72 -10.12
CA VAL A 19 7.13 6.46 -8.68
C VAL A 19 7.87 5.14 -8.44
N LEU A 20 7.49 4.08 -9.16
CA LEU A 20 8.15 2.78 -9.01
C LEU A 20 9.63 2.85 -9.36
N ASP A 21 9.99 3.62 -10.37
CA ASP A 21 11.38 3.85 -10.72
C ASP A 21 12.13 4.55 -9.58
N GLN A 22 11.50 5.57 -8.98
CA GLN A 22 12.10 6.32 -7.88
C GLN A 22 12.31 5.50 -6.61
N VAL A 23 11.43 4.51 -6.34
CA VAL A 23 11.49 3.71 -5.11
C VAL A 23 12.13 2.34 -5.33
N SER A 24 12.73 2.09 -6.48
CA SER A 24 13.29 0.78 -6.84
C SER A 24 14.34 0.27 -5.87
N GLY A 25 15.01 1.16 -5.14
CA GLY A 25 16.00 0.79 -4.12
C GLY A 25 15.43 0.48 -2.74
N ALA A 26 14.11 0.61 -2.54
CA ALA A 26 13.50 0.31 -1.26
C ALA A 26 13.43 -1.19 -0.99
N ASP A 27 13.44 -1.57 0.28
CA ASP A 27 13.35 -2.97 0.70
C ASP A 27 11.90 -3.46 0.78
N LEU A 28 10.97 -2.55 0.95
CA LEU A 28 9.55 -2.84 1.15
C LEU A 28 8.72 -1.72 0.56
N LEU A 29 7.59 -2.07 -0.06
CA LEU A 29 6.62 -1.09 -0.56
C LEU A 29 5.29 -1.28 0.18
N ILE A 30 4.76 -0.19 0.71
CA ILE A 30 3.44 -0.15 1.34
C ILE A 30 2.54 0.74 0.50
N CYS A 31 1.37 0.22 0.11
CA CYS A 31 0.37 0.97 -0.63
C CYS A 31 -0.88 1.15 0.25
N CYS A 32 -1.22 2.39 0.55
CA CYS A 32 -2.27 2.73 1.50
C CYS A 32 -3.65 2.90 0.85
N GLY A 33 -3.88 2.29 -0.32
CA GLY A 33 -5.21 2.21 -0.92
C GLY A 33 -5.44 3.17 -2.08
N ASP A 34 -6.67 3.13 -2.58
CA ASP A 34 -7.13 3.89 -3.75
C ASP A 34 -6.32 3.58 -5.02
N LEU A 35 -6.16 2.28 -5.29
CA LEU A 35 -5.57 1.80 -6.55
C LEU A 35 -6.51 1.93 -7.73
N CYS A 36 -7.79 1.82 -7.46
CA CYS A 36 -8.95 1.90 -8.35
C CYS A 36 -9.16 0.68 -9.27
N SER A 37 -8.13 0.06 -9.83
CA SER A 37 -8.37 -1.02 -10.79
C SER A 37 -7.32 -2.14 -10.73
N PRO A 38 -7.70 -3.33 -11.24
CA PRO A 38 -6.81 -4.51 -11.23
C PRO A 38 -5.51 -4.33 -11.99
N PHE A 39 -5.49 -3.54 -13.06
CA PHE A 39 -4.26 -3.37 -13.84
C PHE A 39 -3.18 -2.58 -13.08
N ILE A 40 -3.57 -1.76 -12.11
CA ILE A 40 -2.60 -1.07 -11.24
C ILE A 40 -1.90 -2.10 -10.34
N VAL A 41 -2.63 -3.10 -9.84
CA VAL A 41 -2.02 -4.19 -9.05
C VAL A 41 -0.99 -4.96 -9.88
N VAL A 42 -1.31 -5.24 -11.13
CA VAL A 42 -0.36 -5.90 -12.05
C VAL A 42 0.88 -5.05 -12.24
N GLN A 43 0.71 -3.75 -12.45
CA GLN A 43 1.83 -2.83 -12.61
C GLN A 43 2.71 -2.79 -11.36
N LEU A 44 2.12 -2.79 -10.16
CA LEU A 44 2.87 -2.87 -8.90
C LEU A 44 3.68 -4.16 -8.82
N GLY A 45 3.03 -5.30 -9.06
CA GLY A 45 3.68 -6.61 -8.92
C GLY A 45 4.82 -6.81 -9.92
N GLU A 46 4.67 -6.29 -11.15
CA GLU A 46 5.71 -6.37 -12.16
C GLU A 46 6.81 -5.34 -11.97
N GLY A 47 6.48 -4.16 -11.44
CA GLY A 47 7.40 -3.03 -11.34
C GLY A 47 8.21 -2.95 -10.05
N PHE A 48 7.85 -3.72 -9.03
CA PHE A 48 8.56 -3.75 -7.76
C PHE A 48 8.73 -5.20 -7.33
N ARG A 49 9.97 -5.64 -7.15
CA ARG A 49 10.28 -7.07 -7.00
C ARG A 49 10.40 -7.55 -5.55
N ARG A 50 10.48 -6.64 -4.60
CA ARG A 50 10.55 -6.95 -3.17
C ARG A 50 9.15 -6.94 -2.57
N PRO A 51 8.97 -7.28 -1.28
CA PRO A 51 7.63 -7.39 -0.72
C PRO A 51 6.80 -6.12 -0.87
N ILE A 52 5.54 -6.30 -1.26
CA ILE A 52 4.54 -5.24 -1.40
C ILE A 52 3.36 -5.57 -0.50
N HIS A 53 2.94 -4.63 0.33
CA HIS A 53 1.76 -4.75 1.18
C HIS A 53 0.74 -3.69 0.79
N VAL A 54 -0.49 -4.12 0.51
CA VAL A 54 -1.56 -3.27 -0.02
C VAL A 54 -2.78 -3.34 0.89
N VAL A 55 -3.35 -2.19 1.23
CA VAL A 55 -4.68 -2.12 1.84
C VAL A 55 -5.64 -1.43 0.88
N PHE A 56 -6.94 -1.71 1.02
CA PHE A 56 -7.99 -1.06 0.23
C PHE A 56 -8.30 0.34 0.74
N GLY A 57 -8.63 1.24 -0.20
CA GLY A 57 -9.19 2.55 0.08
C GLY A 57 -10.65 2.63 -0.36
N ASN A 58 -11.18 3.84 -0.41
CA ASN A 58 -12.58 4.07 -0.80
C ASN A 58 -12.83 4.03 -2.31
N ASN A 59 -11.77 4.13 -3.13
CA ASN A 59 -11.87 4.11 -4.59
C ASN A 59 -11.31 2.82 -5.22
N ASP A 60 -11.30 1.72 -4.49
CA ASP A 60 -10.88 0.43 -5.02
C ASP A 60 -12.14 -0.34 -5.44
N GLY A 61 -12.45 -0.27 -6.75
CA GLY A 61 -13.73 -0.69 -7.28
C GLY A 61 -13.92 -2.19 -7.39
N ASP A 62 -13.14 -2.87 -8.22
CA ASP A 62 -13.33 -4.29 -8.51
C ASP A 62 -12.46 -5.15 -7.58
N LEU A 63 -12.91 -5.31 -6.34
CA LEU A 63 -12.14 -6.01 -5.31
C LEU A 63 -11.86 -7.47 -5.68
N PHE A 64 -12.79 -8.13 -6.36
CA PHE A 64 -12.62 -9.51 -6.78
C PHE A 64 -11.46 -9.66 -7.78
N ARG A 65 -11.45 -8.84 -8.83
CA ARG A 65 -10.39 -8.89 -9.83
C ARG A 65 -9.06 -8.36 -9.30
N ILE A 66 -9.09 -7.37 -8.42
CA ILE A 66 -7.90 -6.90 -7.72
C ILE A 66 -7.28 -8.07 -6.95
N SER A 67 -8.09 -8.83 -6.22
CA SER A 67 -7.62 -9.99 -5.45
C SER A 67 -7.06 -11.09 -6.36
N GLN A 68 -7.73 -11.36 -7.50
CA GLN A 68 -7.23 -12.35 -8.47
C GLN A 68 -5.86 -11.95 -9.02
N GLN A 69 -5.68 -10.69 -9.39
CA GLN A 69 -4.41 -10.23 -9.93
C GLN A 69 -3.31 -10.20 -8.86
N ALA A 70 -3.65 -9.85 -7.63
CA ALA A 70 -2.70 -9.86 -6.52
C ALA A 70 -2.14 -11.26 -6.27
N ASN A 71 -2.98 -12.28 -6.39
CA ASN A 71 -2.58 -13.67 -6.18
C ASN A 71 -1.57 -14.19 -7.21
N ARG A 72 -1.38 -13.51 -8.32
CA ARG A 72 -0.36 -13.87 -9.32
C ARG A 72 1.06 -13.58 -8.83
N PHE A 73 1.21 -12.75 -7.81
CA PHE A 73 2.52 -12.29 -7.34
C PHE A 73 2.75 -12.78 -5.92
N SER A 74 3.72 -13.67 -5.74
CA SER A 74 4.04 -14.23 -4.41
C SER A 74 4.58 -13.18 -3.45
N HIS A 75 5.14 -12.09 -3.95
CA HIS A 75 5.70 -11.01 -3.14
C HIS A 75 4.71 -9.89 -2.82
N LEU A 76 3.48 -9.95 -3.34
CA LEU A 76 2.45 -8.96 -3.08
C LEU A 76 1.38 -9.55 -2.18
N THR A 77 1.08 -8.89 -1.07
CA THR A 77 0.06 -9.30 -0.11
C THR A 77 -1.03 -8.23 -0.04
N LEU A 78 -2.27 -8.65 -0.27
CA LEU A 78 -3.43 -7.81 -0.14
C LEU A 78 -4.08 -8.08 1.21
N HIS A 79 -4.16 -7.05 2.07
CA HIS A 79 -4.56 -7.20 3.47
C HIS A 79 -6.02 -6.84 3.76
N GLY A 80 -6.80 -6.41 2.74
CA GLY A 80 -8.12 -5.84 2.99
C GLY A 80 -7.98 -4.36 3.38
N GLU A 81 -8.69 -3.92 4.41
CA GLU A 81 -8.70 -2.50 4.79
C GLU A 81 -7.65 -2.13 5.83
N PHE A 82 -7.07 -3.12 6.49
CA PHE A 82 -6.11 -2.90 7.58
C PHE A 82 -4.98 -3.91 7.49
N ALA A 83 -3.76 -3.43 7.67
CA ALA A 83 -2.59 -4.29 7.78
C ALA A 83 -1.80 -3.98 9.04
N GLU A 84 -1.29 -5.03 9.67
CA GLU A 84 -0.35 -4.91 10.78
C GLU A 84 0.92 -5.65 10.39
N LEU A 85 2.03 -4.93 10.32
CA LEU A 85 3.30 -5.47 9.87
C LEU A 85 4.35 -5.33 10.96
N THR A 86 5.31 -6.24 10.96
CA THR A 86 6.50 -6.13 11.79
C THR A 86 7.73 -6.12 10.88
N CYS A 87 8.49 -5.03 10.91
CA CYS A 87 9.67 -4.83 10.07
C CYS A 87 10.82 -4.36 10.95
N ASP A 88 11.93 -5.09 10.97
CA ASP A 88 13.11 -4.77 11.80
C ASP A 88 12.73 -4.54 13.28
N GLY A 89 11.80 -5.34 13.81
CA GLY A 89 11.33 -5.22 15.18
C GLY A 89 10.36 -4.06 15.43
N LYS A 90 10.04 -3.28 14.39
CA LYS A 90 9.07 -2.18 14.50
C LYS A 90 7.70 -2.64 14.09
N ARG A 91 6.67 -2.19 14.81
CA ARG A 91 5.28 -2.47 14.51
C ARG A 91 4.68 -1.35 13.67
N ILE A 92 4.12 -1.72 12.52
CA ILE A 92 3.58 -0.78 11.54
C ILE A 92 2.11 -1.11 11.32
N ALA A 93 1.24 -0.11 11.46
CA ALA A 93 -0.16 -0.20 11.10
C ALA A 93 -0.41 0.53 9.79
N VAL A 94 -1.20 -0.06 8.90
CA VAL A 94 -1.52 0.52 7.59
C VAL A 94 -3.03 0.56 7.42
N ASN A 95 -3.57 1.75 7.14
CA ASN A 95 -4.98 1.95 6.86
C ASN A 95 -5.12 3.16 5.93
N HIS A 96 -6.14 3.15 5.06
CA HIS A 96 -6.31 4.24 4.10
C HIS A 96 -6.80 5.54 4.75
N PHE A 97 -7.60 5.46 5.82
CA PHE A 97 -8.36 6.57 6.34
C PHE A 97 -7.63 7.31 7.47
N PRO A 98 -7.44 8.65 7.36
CA PRO A 98 -6.70 9.43 8.35
C PRO A 98 -7.29 9.37 9.76
N GLU A 99 -8.61 9.34 9.88
CA GLU A 99 -9.26 9.30 11.20
C GLU A 99 -8.96 8.02 11.94
N ILE A 100 -8.99 6.88 11.22
CA ILE A 100 -8.63 5.58 11.79
C ILE A 100 -7.14 5.57 12.13
N ALA A 101 -6.30 6.13 11.25
CA ALA A 101 -4.87 6.21 11.49
C ALA A 101 -4.54 7.01 12.74
N ARG A 102 -5.23 8.13 12.97
CA ARG A 102 -5.05 8.93 14.18
C ARG A 102 -5.42 8.15 15.45
N ALA A 103 -6.51 7.38 15.39
CA ALA A 103 -6.91 6.52 16.51
C ALA A 103 -5.87 5.43 16.79
N LEU A 104 -5.32 4.82 15.72
CA LEU A 104 -4.28 3.81 15.86
C LEU A 104 -2.98 4.40 16.43
N ALA A 105 -2.62 5.61 16.01
CA ALA A 105 -1.44 6.29 16.50
C ALA A 105 -1.55 6.68 17.97
N ALA A 106 -2.78 6.87 18.49
CA ALA A 106 -3.01 7.16 19.88
C ALA A 106 -2.79 5.95 20.80
N PHE A 107 -2.86 4.73 20.25
CA PHE A 107 -2.44 3.54 20.97
C PHE A 107 -0.92 3.45 20.98
N ASP A 108 -0.35 3.21 22.11
CA ASP A 108 1.10 3.06 22.27
C ASP A 108 1.58 1.67 21.78
N ARG A 109 0.98 1.18 20.71
CA ARG A 109 1.22 -0.16 20.18
C ARG A 109 2.07 -0.16 18.90
N TYR A 110 2.02 0.92 18.12
CA TYR A 110 2.67 0.99 16.83
C TYR A 110 3.79 2.02 16.81
N ASP A 111 4.89 1.66 16.17
CA ASP A 111 6.01 2.58 15.94
C ASP A 111 5.76 3.51 14.77
N LEU A 112 4.92 3.07 13.81
CA LEU A 112 4.58 3.82 12.61
C LEU A 112 3.14 3.51 12.20
N VAL A 113 2.38 4.53 11.80
CA VAL A 113 1.05 4.38 11.22
C VAL A 113 1.03 5.07 9.87
N CYS A 114 0.69 4.30 8.83
CA CYS A 114 0.66 4.79 7.45
C CYS A 114 -0.78 4.95 6.98
N TYR A 115 -1.08 6.01 6.24
CA TYR A 115 -2.41 6.26 5.72
C TYR A 115 -2.37 7.07 4.43
N GLY A 116 -3.53 7.19 3.78
CA GLY A 116 -3.71 8.00 2.58
C GLY A 116 -4.98 8.84 2.67
N HIS A 117 -5.72 8.94 1.58
CA HIS A 117 -7.07 9.50 1.47
C HIS A 117 -7.15 11.04 1.46
N ASP A 118 -6.48 11.75 2.37
CA ASP A 118 -6.65 13.20 2.49
C ASP A 118 -5.81 14.01 1.49
N HIS A 119 -4.90 13.35 0.76
CA HIS A 119 -4.03 13.99 -0.24
C HIS A 119 -3.17 15.13 0.31
N GLN A 120 -2.96 15.18 1.64
CA GLN A 120 -2.13 16.16 2.31
C GLN A 120 -0.84 15.51 2.78
N HIS A 121 0.27 16.15 2.47
CA HIS A 121 1.60 15.61 2.77
C HIS A 121 2.45 16.59 3.56
#